data_4e217afbb5651014661afcae06d8251d
#
_entry.id   4e217afbb5651014661afcae06d8251d
#
_cell.length_a   1.000
_cell.length_b   1.000
_cell.length_c   1.000
_cell.angle_alpha   90.00
_cell.angle_beta   90.00
_cell.angle_gamma   90.00
#
_symmetry.space_group_name_H-M   'P 1'
#
loop_
_entity.id
_entity.type
_entity.pdbx_description
1 polymer ?
#
loop_
_entity_poly.entity_id
_entity_poly.type
_entity_poly.pdbx_seq_one_letter_code
_entity_poly.pdbx_strand_id
1 'polypeptide(L)'
;MSSIKTIVFQGDSITDAGRAANQPCNENLGTGYVHDIAGCLLSAHPEREFKIYNTGTACNKIVDLYARWKVDALNLNPDLISIMIGINDIWHEFDFCNGVECDRYEFIYRELLKWSRNKFPCIQFILIDPFILSNSNLPKGMATEVASRRIVVKKLAREFHALHLDTQELFDAACSTAPTNHWSYDGVHPTIAGHRLLANAWLELFKKNNCCLVDYA
;
A
#
# COMPACT_ATOMS: atom_id res chain seq x y z
N MET A 1 -5.18 16.28 18.05
CA MET A 1 -4.76 15.73 16.74
C MET A 1 -5.85 16.09 15.74
N SER A 2 -5.51 16.63 14.56
CA SER A 2 -6.51 16.87 13.51
C SER A 2 -7.11 15.53 13.09
N SER A 3 -8.43 15.47 12.90
CA SER A 3 -9.07 14.24 12.44
C SER A 3 -8.63 13.96 11.00
N ILE A 4 -8.20 12.71 10.70
CA ILE A 4 -7.92 12.29 9.33
C ILE A 4 -9.21 12.37 8.51
N LYS A 5 -9.15 13.07 7.38
CA LYS A 5 -10.26 13.18 6.42
C LYS A 5 -9.84 12.70 5.03
N THR A 6 -8.67 13.12 4.55
CA THR A 6 -8.17 12.79 3.22
C THR A 6 -7.16 11.67 3.28
N ILE A 7 -7.48 10.53 2.68
CA ILE A 7 -6.64 9.33 2.61
C ILE A 7 -6.27 9.06 1.16
N VAL A 8 -4.97 8.98 0.88
CA VAL A 8 -4.46 8.68 -0.46
C VAL A 8 -3.74 7.33 -0.43
N PHE A 9 -4.14 6.43 -1.31
CA PHE A 9 -3.49 5.13 -1.51
C PHE A 9 -2.58 5.21 -2.74
N GLN A 10 -1.29 4.97 -2.53
CA GLN A 10 -0.25 4.92 -3.54
C GLN A 10 0.31 3.51 -3.67
N GLY A 11 0.66 3.12 -4.89
CA GLY A 11 1.22 1.81 -5.14
C GLY A 11 1.22 1.42 -6.61
N ASP A 12 1.34 0.12 -6.83
CA ASP A 12 1.37 -0.54 -8.13
C ASP A 12 0.02 -1.20 -8.51
N SER A 13 0.07 -2.31 -9.27
CA SER A 13 -1.10 -3.07 -9.71
C SER A 13 -1.97 -3.62 -8.57
N ILE A 14 -1.37 -3.93 -7.42
CA ILE A 14 -2.11 -4.44 -6.26
C ILE A 14 -3.00 -3.33 -5.68
N THR A 15 -2.52 -2.09 -5.67
CA THR A 15 -3.29 -0.93 -5.23
C THR A 15 -4.24 -0.43 -6.31
N ASP A 16 -3.80 -0.39 -7.56
CA ASP A 16 -4.61 -0.02 -8.73
C ASP A 16 -5.90 -0.87 -8.82
N ALA A 17 -5.74 -2.18 -8.89
CA ALA A 17 -6.83 -3.15 -8.97
C ALA A 17 -7.96 -2.76 -9.94
N GLY A 18 -7.61 -2.17 -11.08
CA GLY A 18 -8.55 -1.74 -12.12
C GLY A 18 -9.32 -0.46 -11.78
N ARG A 19 -8.76 0.44 -10.97
CA ARG A 19 -9.34 1.76 -10.73
C ARG A 19 -9.45 2.57 -12.02
N ALA A 20 -10.37 3.50 -12.07
CA ALA A 20 -10.38 4.49 -13.13
C ALA A 20 -9.45 5.67 -12.80
N ALA A 21 -8.72 6.18 -13.82
CA ALA A 21 -7.86 7.33 -13.65
C ALA A 21 -8.68 8.64 -13.54
N ASN A 22 -8.13 9.64 -12.84
CA ASN A 22 -8.67 11.01 -12.75
C ASN A 22 -10.13 11.08 -12.24
N GLN A 23 -10.48 10.20 -11.29
CA GLN A 23 -11.81 10.20 -10.69
C GLN A 23 -11.86 11.10 -9.44
N PRO A 24 -13.05 11.62 -9.08
CA PRO A 24 -13.29 12.23 -7.78
C PRO A 24 -12.98 11.26 -6.63
N CYS A 25 -12.81 11.81 -5.42
CA CYS A 25 -12.66 10.94 -4.24
C CYS A 25 -13.90 10.04 -4.07
N ASN A 26 -13.68 8.87 -3.50
CA ASN A 26 -14.70 7.86 -3.18
C ASN A 26 -15.36 7.20 -4.41
N GLU A 27 -14.87 7.46 -5.63
CA GLU A 27 -15.43 6.89 -6.85
C GLU A 27 -14.40 6.05 -7.60
N ASN A 28 -14.87 4.93 -8.19
CA ASN A 28 -14.08 4.09 -9.08
C ASN A 28 -12.68 3.70 -8.53
N LEU A 29 -12.66 3.32 -7.24
CA LEU A 29 -11.45 3.00 -6.50
C LEU A 29 -10.82 1.63 -6.88
N GLY A 30 -11.32 0.98 -7.91
CA GLY A 30 -10.93 -0.37 -8.32
C GLY A 30 -11.79 -1.45 -7.66
N THR A 31 -11.30 -2.70 -7.70
CA THR A 31 -11.98 -3.87 -7.14
C THR A 31 -11.14 -4.57 -6.05
N GLY A 32 -10.08 -3.90 -5.59
CA GLY A 32 -9.14 -4.44 -4.61
C GLY A 32 -9.34 -3.91 -3.19
N TYR A 33 -8.30 -4.06 -2.38
CA TYR A 33 -8.32 -3.73 -0.95
C TYR A 33 -8.70 -2.26 -0.65
N VAL A 34 -8.37 -1.33 -1.55
CA VAL A 34 -8.72 0.10 -1.38
C VAL A 34 -10.23 0.30 -1.42
N HIS A 35 -10.92 -0.38 -2.36
CA HIS A 35 -12.38 -0.37 -2.46
C HIS A 35 -13.03 -0.91 -1.18
N ASP A 36 -12.53 -2.03 -0.67
CA ASP A 36 -13.04 -2.66 0.55
C ASP A 36 -12.86 -1.75 1.78
N ILE A 37 -11.67 -1.13 1.93
CA ILE A 37 -11.39 -0.17 2.99
C ILE A 37 -12.35 1.02 2.90
N ALA A 38 -12.51 1.58 1.70
CA ALA A 38 -13.39 2.73 1.48
C ALA A 38 -14.85 2.39 1.84
N GLY A 39 -15.35 1.24 1.38
CA GLY A 39 -16.69 0.77 1.71
C GLY A 39 -16.92 0.67 3.22
N CYS A 40 -15.94 0.12 3.95
CA CYS A 40 -16.02 0.03 5.42
C CYS A 40 -15.98 1.41 6.11
N LEU A 41 -15.03 2.29 5.74
CA LEU A 41 -14.90 3.60 6.39
C LEU A 41 -16.08 4.53 6.10
N LEU A 42 -16.53 4.58 4.85
CA LEU A 42 -17.62 5.46 4.43
C LEU A 42 -18.98 5.02 5.03
N SER A 43 -19.21 3.70 5.14
CA SER A 43 -20.45 3.19 5.71
C SER A 43 -20.49 3.29 7.24
N ALA A 44 -19.36 3.05 7.92
CA ALA A 44 -19.29 3.09 9.38
C ALA A 44 -19.22 4.51 9.94
N HIS A 45 -18.69 5.49 9.19
CA HIS A 45 -18.41 6.84 9.68
C HIS A 45 -18.86 7.92 8.67
N PRO A 46 -20.16 8.00 8.31
CA PRO A 46 -20.66 9.00 7.35
C PRO A 46 -20.42 10.43 7.82
N GLU A 47 -20.37 10.68 9.13
CA GLU A 47 -20.12 11.97 9.75
C GLU A 47 -18.69 12.49 9.56
N ARG A 48 -17.75 11.60 9.22
CA ARG A 48 -16.33 11.95 9.03
C ARG A 48 -16.06 12.58 7.67
N GLU A 49 -16.93 12.38 6.69
CA GLU A 49 -16.77 12.90 5.33
C GLU A 49 -15.41 12.52 4.71
N PHE A 50 -15.01 11.26 4.85
CA PHE A 50 -13.75 10.77 4.30
C PHE A 50 -13.65 11.02 2.80
N LYS A 51 -12.50 11.53 2.37
CA LYS A 51 -12.07 11.65 0.97
C LYS A 51 -11.00 10.62 0.70
N ILE A 52 -11.35 9.56 0.01
CA ILE A 52 -10.45 8.44 -0.29
C ILE A 52 -10.10 8.46 -1.77
N TYR A 53 -8.80 8.46 -2.05
CA TYR A 53 -8.25 8.44 -3.39
C TYR A 53 -7.41 7.17 -3.57
N ASN A 54 -7.68 6.43 -4.64
CA ASN A 54 -6.80 5.39 -5.14
C ASN A 54 -5.98 5.95 -6.29
N THR A 55 -4.69 6.13 -6.10
CA THR A 55 -3.75 6.60 -7.11
C THR A 55 -2.67 5.55 -7.43
N GLY A 56 -2.92 4.28 -7.07
CA GLY A 56 -2.14 3.14 -7.54
C GLY A 56 -2.10 3.08 -9.06
N THR A 57 -1.00 2.63 -9.64
CA THR A 57 -0.83 2.50 -11.09
C THR A 57 -0.08 1.22 -11.39
N ALA A 58 -0.68 0.34 -12.19
CA ALA A 58 -0.10 -0.95 -12.54
C ALA A 58 1.32 -0.80 -13.09
N CYS A 59 2.18 -1.77 -12.79
CA CYS A 59 3.58 -1.83 -13.20
C CYS A 59 4.50 -0.76 -12.59
N ASN A 60 4.00 0.16 -11.74
CA ASN A 60 4.84 1.19 -11.15
C ASN A 60 5.90 0.62 -10.21
N LYS A 61 7.07 1.22 -10.27
CA LYS A 61 8.21 1.10 -9.35
C LYS A 61 8.27 2.33 -8.45
N ILE A 62 9.16 2.32 -7.47
CA ILE A 62 9.35 3.49 -6.57
C ILE A 62 9.74 4.76 -7.34
N VAL A 63 10.50 4.65 -8.42
CA VAL A 63 10.90 5.77 -9.29
C VAL A 63 9.70 6.39 -10.00
N ASP A 64 8.72 5.59 -10.38
CA ASP A 64 7.51 6.03 -11.06
C ASP A 64 6.60 6.78 -10.07
N LEU A 65 6.52 6.33 -8.81
CA LEU A 65 5.85 7.08 -7.75
C LEU A 65 6.50 8.47 -7.58
N TYR A 66 7.82 8.53 -7.56
CA TYR A 66 8.53 9.81 -7.42
C TYR A 66 8.18 10.80 -8.55
N ALA A 67 8.13 10.32 -9.78
CA ALA A 67 7.82 11.14 -10.96
C ALA A 67 6.42 11.78 -10.90
N ARG A 68 5.43 11.09 -10.33
CA ARG A 68 4.03 11.54 -10.25
C ARG A 68 3.59 12.00 -8.85
N TRP A 69 4.47 11.97 -7.86
CA TRP A 69 4.15 12.19 -6.45
C TRP A 69 3.44 13.49 -6.15
N LYS A 70 3.86 14.57 -6.81
CA LYS A 70 3.25 15.88 -6.61
C LYS A 70 1.78 15.90 -7.04
N VAL A 71 1.47 15.32 -8.20
CA VAL A 71 0.11 15.33 -8.77
C VAL A 71 -0.78 14.32 -8.05
N ASP A 72 -0.29 13.10 -7.87
CA ASP A 72 -1.09 11.96 -7.43
C ASP A 72 -1.11 11.77 -5.90
N ALA A 73 -0.33 12.57 -5.16
CA ALA A 73 -0.34 12.56 -3.70
C ALA A 73 -0.44 13.97 -3.11
N LEU A 74 0.56 14.81 -3.31
CA LEU A 74 0.66 16.07 -2.56
C LEU A 74 -0.42 17.10 -2.92
N ASN A 75 -0.86 17.15 -4.18
CA ASN A 75 -1.91 18.08 -4.61
C ASN A 75 -3.32 17.69 -4.10
N LEU A 76 -3.48 16.48 -3.59
CA LEU A 76 -4.72 16.00 -2.97
C LEU A 76 -4.85 16.46 -1.50
N ASN A 77 -3.83 17.11 -0.95
CA ASN A 77 -3.75 17.58 0.44
C ASN A 77 -4.05 16.46 1.45
N PRO A 78 -3.28 15.36 1.45
CA PRO A 78 -3.58 14.21 2.28
C PRO A 78 -3.30 14.45 3.77
N ASP A 79 -4.17 13.92 4.63
CA ASP A 79 -3.89 13.73 6.06
C ASP A 79 -3.15 12.42 6.30
N LEU A 80 -3.40 11.42 5.44
CA LEU A 80 -2.76 10.10 5.48
C LEU A 80 -2.42 9.64 4.07
N ILE A 81 -1.19 9.12 3.88
CA ILE A 81 -0.80 8.39 2.68
C ILE A 81 -0.50 6.95 3.06
N SER A 82 -1.19 6.01 2.41
CA SER A 82 -0.91 4.56 2.49
C SER A 82 -0.12 4.15 1.26
N ILE A 83 1.03 3.49 1.44
CA ILE A 83 1.96 3.16 0.35
C ILE A 83 2.26 1.66 0.35
N MET A 84 1.99 1.00 -0.78
CA MET A 84 2.37 -0.38 -1.06
C MET A 84 3.09 -0.44 -2.39
N ILE A 85 4.42 -0.60 -2.39
CA ILE A 85 5.27 -0.53 -3.58
C ILE A 85 6.54 -1.37 -3.37
N GLY A 86 7.14 -1.84 -4.45
CA GLY A 86 8.46 -2.48 -4.39
C GLY A 86 8.52 -3.83 -5.09
N ILE A 87 7.39 -4.44 -5.44
CA ILE A 87 7.40 -5.73 -6.15
C ILE A 87 7.90 -5.57 -7.59
N ASN A 88 7.51 -4.52 -8.29
CA ASN A 88 7.93 -4.26 -9.66
C ASN A 88 9.38 -3.74 -9.74
N ASP A 89 9.88 -3.12 -8.67
CA ASP A 89 11.31 -2.78 -8.54
C ASP A 89 12.21 -4.00 -8.67
N ILE A 90 11.67 -5.16 -8.30
CA ILE A 90 12.33 -6.46 -8.36
C ILE A 90 11.93 -7.21 -9.64
N TRP A 91 10.62 -7.34 -9.91
CA TRP A 91 10.11 -8.14 -11.03
C TRP A 91 10.62 -7.64 -12.37
N HIS A 92 10.65 -6.32 -12.58
CA HIS A 92 11.17 -5.72 -13.80
C HIS A 92 12.68 -5.95 -14.00
N GLU A 93 13.44 -6.22 -12.93
CA GLU A 93 14.84 -6.64 -13.08
C GLU A 93 14.94 -8.01 -13.72
N PHE A 94 14.14 -8.97 -13.26
CA PHE A 94 14.15 -10.33 -13.79
C PHE A 94 13.64 -10.41 -15.24
N ASP A 95 12.60 -9.64 -15.57
CA ASP A 95 11.94 -9.75 -16.87
C ASP A 95 12.55 -8.83 -17.93
N PHE A 96 13.07 -7.66 -17.53
CA PHE A 96 13.40 -6.57 -18.45
C PHE A 96 14.77 -5.93 -18.21
N CYS A 97 15.54 -6.39 -17.21
CA CYS A 97 16.76 -5.71 -16.76
C CYS A 97 16.50 -4.20 -16.45
N ASN A 98 15.35 -3.91 -15.88
CA ASN A 98 14.87 -2.56 -15.59
C ASN A 98 14.26 -2.45 -14.19
N GLY A 99 14.92 -3.08 -13.23
CA GLY A 99 14.56 -2.99 -11.81
C GLY A 99 15.07 -1.71 -11.15
N VAL A 100 14.97 -1.69 -9.83
CA VAL A 100 15.54 -0.63 -8.98
C VAL A 100 16.29 -1.31 -7.83
N GLU A 101 17.58 -1.04 -7.71
CA GLU A 101 18.43 -1.60 -6.67
C GLU A 101 17.93 -1.20 -5.27
N CYS A 102 18.20 -2.04 -4.27
CA CYS A 102 17.64 -1.88 -2.92
C CYS A 102 18.03 -0.56 -2.23
N ASP A 103 19.26 -0.11 -2.40
CA ASP A 103 19.75 1.17 -1.88
C ASP A 103 19.09 2.36 -2.57
N ARG A 104 18.87 2.27 -3.89
CA ARG A 104 18.15 3.27 -4.68
C ARG A 104 16.68 3.32 -4.29
N TYR A 105 16.05 2.16 -4.10
CA TYR A 105 14.68 2.04 -3.60
C TYR A 105 14.55 2.72 -2.22
N GLU A 106 15.46 2.44 -1.28
CA GLU A 106 15.46 3.07 0.05
C GLU A 106 15.62 4.59 -0.04
N PHE A 107 16.56 5.05 -0.87
CA PHE A 107 16.83 6.47 -1.03
C PHE A 107 15.59 7.23 -1.55
N ILE A 108 14.98 6.73 -2.63
CA ILE A 108 13.83 7.39 -3.25
C ILE A 108 12.60 7.33 -2.33
N TYR A 109 12.36 6.20 -1.69
CA TYR A 109 11.23 6.07 -0.76
C TYR A 109 11.37 7.08 0.40
N ARG A 110 12.55 7.20 0.97
CA ARG A 110 12.83 8.18 2.01
C ARG A 110 12.57 9.61 1.53
N GLU A 111 12.98 9.95 0.31
CA GLU A 111 12.74 11.28 -0.25
C GLU A 111 11.24 11.57 -0.46
N LEU A 112 10.42 10.59 -0.85
CA LEU A 112 8.97 10.75 -0.92
C LEU A 112 8.35 11.07 0.44
N LEU A 113 8.77 10.36 1.48
CA LEU A 113 8.28 10.58 2.85
C LEU A 113 8.73 11.96 3.39
N LYS A 114 9.99 12.34 3.17
CA LYS A 114 10.49 13.68 3.54
C LYS A 114 9.76 14.79 2.81
N TRP A 115 9.56 14.66 1.50
CA TRP A 115 8.85 15.65 0.69
C TRP A 115 7.43 15.86 1.22
N SER A 116 6.73 14.77 1.52
CA SER A 116 5.39 14.82 2.09
C SER A 116 5.38 15.48 3.46
N ARG A 117 6.28 15.10 4.36
CA ARG A 117 6.39 15.65 5.72
C ARG A 117 6.77 17.13 5.71
N ASN A 118 7.64 17.55 4.80
CA ASN A 118 8.02 18.96 4.66
C ASN A 118 6.84 19.83 4.20
N LYS A 119 5.98 19.28 3.33
CA LYS A 119 4.78 20.00 2.87
C LYS A 119 3.64 19.95 3.89
N PHE A 120 3.48 18.83 4.58
CA PHE A 120 2.43 18.56 5.55
C PHE A 120 3.04 18.02 6.84
N PRO A 121 3.43 18.87 7.80
CA PRO A 121 4.15 18.44 9.02
C PRO A 121 3.42 17.39 9.86
N CYS A 122 2.07 17.39 9.83
CA CYS A 122 1.23 16.46 10.59
C CYS A 122 0.79 15.23 9.79
N ILE A 123 1.28 15.04 8.56
CA ILE A 123 0.87 13.92 7.72
C ILE A 123 1.19 12.58 8.38
N GLN A 124 0.28 11.64 8.27
CA GLN A 124 0.47 10.27 8.72
C GLN A 124 0.79 9.34 7.55
N PHE A 125 1.50 8.26 7.84
CA PHE A 125 1.82 7.25 6.86
C PHE A 125 1.42 5.86 7.35
N ILE A 126 0.93 5.03 6.41
CA ILE A 126 0.85 3.58 6.55
C ILE A 126 1.73 2.99 5.47
N LEU A 127 2.83 2.35 5.86
CA LEU A 127 3.75 1.70 4.94
C LEU A 127 3.47 0.21 4.94
N ILE A 128 3.21 -0.32 3.76
CA ILE A 128 2.82 -1.71 3.54
C ILE A 128 3.96 -2.42 2.82
N ASP A 129 4.43 -3.54 3.36
CA ASP A 129 5.47 -4.33 2.73
C ASP A 129 5.03 -4.86 1.36
N PRO A 130 5.92 -4.97 0.37
CA PRO A 130 5.73 -5.92 -0.72
C PRO A 130 5.78 -7.34 -0.15
N PHE A 131 5.01 -8.27 -0.74
CA PHE A 131 5.01 -9.68 -0.36
C PHE A 131 5.13 -10.58 -1.57
N ILE A 132 5.44 -11.84 -1.32
CA ILE A 132 5.50 -12.89 -2.33
C ILE A 132 5.06 -14.22 -1.72
N LEU A 133 4.15 -14.93 -2.39
CA LEU A 133 3.73 -16.26 -2.01
C LEU A 133 4.36 -17.30 -2.93
N SER A 134 4.61 -18.49 -2.39
CA SER A 134 5.22 -19.57 -3.17
C SER A 134 4.41 -19.89 -4.43
N ASN A 135 5.04 -19.74 -5.58
CA ASN A 135 4.48 -20.05 -6.88
C ASN A 135 5.61 -20.52 -7.81
N SER A 136 5.38 -21.60 -8.55
CA SER A 136 6.40 -22.24 -9.43
C SER A 136 6.87 -21.33 -10.58
N ASN A 137 6.08 -20.32 -10.94
CA ASN A 137 6.35 -19.42 -12.06
C ASN A 137 7.18 -18.19 -11.66
N LEU A 138 7.44 -18.01 -10.36
CA LEU A 138 8.21 -16.86 -9.90
C LEU A 138 9.72 -17.07 -10.10
N PRO A 139 10.47 -16.01 -10.46
CA PRO A 139 11.90 -16.09 -10.68
C PRO A 139 12.64 -16.59 -9.42
N LYS A 140 13.63 -17.46 -9.62
CA LYS A 140 14.48 -17.91 -8.52
C LYS A 140 15.26 -16.74 -7.94
N GLY A 141 15.19 -16.56 -6.62
CA GLY A 141 15.85 -15.46 -5.92
C GLY A 141 14.95 -14.25 -5.65
N MET A 142 13.77 -14.16 -6.30
CA MET A 142 12.85 -13.04 -6.11
C MET A 142 12.42 -12.87 -4.64
N ALA A 143 12.18 -13.97 -3.92
CA ALA A 143 11.80 -13.93 -2.51
C ALA A 143 12.87 -13.26 -1.61
N THR A 144 14.17 -13.47 -1.90
CA THR A 144 15.27 -12.82 -1.19
C THR A 144 15.28 -11.32 -1.42
N GLU A 145 15.03 -10.90 -2.66
CA GLU A 145 14.94 -9.49 -3.02
C GLU A 145 13.73 -8.82 -2.36
N VAL A 146 12.57 -9.49 -2.31
CA VAL A 146 11.37 -9.00 -1.61
C VAL A 146 11.66 -8.84 -0.12
N ALA A 147 12.33 -9.81 0.51
CA ALA A 147 12.72 -9.72 1.92
C ALA A 147 13.62 -8.50 2.19
N SER A 148 14.53 -8.15 1.26
CA SER A 148 15.38 -6.97 1.37
C SER A 148 14.55 -5.67 1.33
N ARG A 149 13.52 -5.57 0.46
CA ARG A 149 12.62 -4.41 0.40
C ARG A 149 11.77 -4.28 1.67
N ARG A 150 11.29 -5.38 2.23
CA ARG A 150 10.56 -5.40 3.51
C ARG A 150 11.40 -4.82 4.66
N ILE A 151 12.69 -5.17 4.72
CA ILE A 151 13.62 -4.60 5.71
C ILE A 151 13.69 -3.07 5.57
N VAL A 152 13.75 -2.57 4.34
CA VAL A 152 13.73 -1.12 4.04
C VAL A 152 12.42 -0.48 4.49
N VAL A 153 11.28 -1.04 4.12
CA VAL A 153 9.96 -0.50 4.51
C VAL A 153 9.83 -0.42 6.02
N LYS A 154 10.21 -1.49 6.74
CA LYS A 154 10.18 -1.54 8.21
C LYS A 154 11.13 -0.52 8.84
N LYS A 155 12.32 -0.30 8.26
CA LYS A 155 13.28 0.73 8.68
C LYS A 155 12.69 2.12 8.52
N LEU A 156 12.12 2.42 7.35
CA LEU A 156 11.51 3.72 7.05
C LEU A 156 10.27 3.98 7.91
N ALA A 157 9.46 2.96 8.18
CA ALA A 157 8.32 3.08 9.08
C ALA A 157 8.75 3.55 10.50
N ARG A 158 9.84 3.00 11.03
CA ARG A 158 10.40 3.45 12.31
C ARG A 158 10.96 4.88 12.23
N GLU A 159 11.72 5.19 11.17
CA GLU A 159 12.35 6.50 10.97
C GLU A 159 11.32 7.64 10.89
N PHE A 160 10.18 7.40 10.23
CA PHE A 160 9.13 8.39 10.02
C PHE A 160 7.96 8.29 11.00
N HIS A 161 8.04 7.41 12.02
CA HIS A 161 6.94 7.12 12.95
C HIS A 161 5.64 6.76 12.21
N ALA A 162 5.77 5.98 11.15
CA ALA A 162 4.67 5.48 10.34
C ALA A 162 4.11 4.17 10.91
N LEU A 163 2.84 3.92 10.65
CA LEU A 163 2.27 2.59 10.86
C LEU A 163 2.85 1.63 9.81
N HIS A 164 3.10 0.40 10.21
CA HIS A 164 3.70 -0.62 9.36
C HIS A 164 2.81 -1.85 9.28
N LEU A 165 2.51 -2.31 8.08
CA LEU A 165 1.77 -3.53 7.83
C LEU A 165 2.69 -4.59 7.21
N ASP A 166 3.02 -5.62 7.99
CA ASP A 166 3.79 -6.79 7.54
C ASP A 166 2.87 -7.76 6.78
N THR A 167 2.79 -7.55 5.48
CA THR A 167 1.92 -8.35 4.59
C THR A 167 2.43 -9.78 4.39
N GLN A 168 3.75 -10.01 4.48
CA GLN A 168 4.28 -11.37 4.36
C GLN A 168 3.81 -12.24 5.53
N GLU A 169 3.95 -11.75 6.76
CA GLU A 169 3.47 -12.44 7.95
C GLU A 169 1.96 -12.69 7.87
N LEU A 170 1.19 -11.70 7.41
CA LEU A 170 -0.24 -11.80 7.20
C LEU A 170 -0.61 -12.94 6.23
N PHE A 171 0.03 -12.97 5.06
CA PHE A 171 -0.27 -13.99 4.05
C PHE A 171 0.32 -15.36 4.38
N ASP A 172 1.48 -15.44 5.02
CA ASP A 172 2.05 -16.70 5.49
C ASP A 172 1.12 -17.35 6.53
N ALA A 173 0.57 -16.58 7.45
CA ALA A 173 -0.44 -17.06 8.40
C ALA A 173 -1.71 -17.52 7.68
N ALA A 174 -2.19 -16.79 6.68
CA ALA A 174 -3.37 -17.18 5.89
C ALA A 174 -3.13 -18.47 5.10
N CYS A 175 -1.94 -18.71 4.58
CA CYS A 175 -1.58 -19.93 3.87
C CYS A 175 -1.60 -21.20 4.75
N SER A 176 -1.65 -21.05 6.07
CA SER A 176 -1.89 -22.17 6.98
C SER A 176 -3.35 -22.67 6.96
N THR A 177 -4.28 -21.84 6.50
CA THR A 177 -5.73 -22.13 6.47
C THR A 177 -6.25 -22.52 5.09
N ALA A 178 -5.59 -22.03 4.03
CA ALA A 178 -5.95 -22.34 2.64
C ALA A 178 -4.70 -22.26 1.74
N PRO A 179 -4.68 -22.96 0.58
CA PRO A 179 -3.52 -22.96 -0.30
C PRO A 179 -3.25 -21.58 -0.91
N THR A 180 -2.02 -21.35 -1.37
CA THR A 180 -1.56 -20.05 -1.88
C THR A 180 -2.42 -19.48 -3.00
N ASN A 181 -2.94 -20.32 -3.89
CA ASN A 181 -3.82 -19.90 -4.99
C ASN A 181 -5.21 -19.43 -4.55
N HIS A 182 -5.61 -19.69 -3.28
CA HIS A 182 -6.79 -19.08 -2.68
C HIS A 182 -6.55 -17.58 -2.41
N TRP A 183 -5.32 -17.21 -2.07
CA TRP A 183 -4.96 -15.87 -1.64
C TRP A 183 -4.32 -15.00 -2.74
N SER A 184 -3.62 -15.63 -3.70
CA SER A 184 -2.96 -14.93 -4.81
C SER A 184 -3.02 -15.75 -6.09
N TYR A 185 -3.28 -15.08 -7.23
CA TYR A 185 -3.36 -15.73 -8.55
C TYR A 185 -2.01 -16.25 -9.02
N ASP A 186 -0.94 -15.53 -8.75
CA ASP A 186 0.40 -15.76 -9.31
C ASP A 186 1.53 -15.70 -8.27
N GLY A 187 1.18 -15.54 -7.00
CA GLY A 187 2.10 -15.36 -5.89
C GLY A 187 2.36 -13.89 -5.54
N VAL A 188 1.84 -12.94 -6.33
CA VAL A 188 1.99 -11.48 -6.15
C VAL A 188 0.64 -10.79 -6.10
N HIS A 189 -0.22 -11.01 -7.11
CA HIS A 189 -1.52 -10.35 -7.21
C HIS A 189 -2.56 -11.08 -6.35
N PRO A 190 -3.14 -10.40 -5.34
CA PRO A 190 -4.15 -11.01 -4.49
C PRO A 190 -5.42 -11.38 -5.26
N THR A 191 -6.04 -12.48 -4.87
CA THR A 191 -7.41 -12.80 -5.25
C THR A 191 -8.40 -11.87 -4.53
N ILE A 192 -9.71 -12.02 -4.77
CA ILE A 192 -10.73 -11.31 -4.00
C ILE A 192 -10.56 -11.59 -2.49
N ALA A 193 -10.27 -12.84 -2.12
CA ALA A 193 -10.02 -13.21 -0.72
C ALA A 193 -8.75 -12.55 -0.17
N GLY A 194 -7.66 -12.52 -0.96
CA GLY A 194 -6.42 -11.86 -0.60
C GLY A 194 -6.57 -10.35 -0.43
N HIS A 195 -7.31 -9.69 -1.31
CA HIS A 195 -7.61 -8.26 -1.17
C HIS A 195 -8.43 -7.97 0.09
N ARG A 196 -9.42 -8.81 0.40
CA ARG A 196 -10.21 -8.67 1.62
C ARG A 196 -9.39 -8.88 2.88
N LEU A 197 -8.49 -9.86 2.88
CA LEU A 197 -7.55 -10.11 3.99
C LEU A 197 -6.67 -8.86 4.24
N LEU A 198 -6.10 -8.30 3.18
CA LEU A 198 -5.28 -7.09 3.24
C LEU A 198 -6.08 -5.88 3.75
N ALA A 199 -7.32 -5.70 3.26
CA ALA A 199 -8.20 -4.63 3.71
C ALA A 199 -8.53 -4.72 5.20
N ASN A 200 -8.84 -5.92 5.71
CA ASN A 200 -9.14 -6.13 7.12
C ASN A 200 -7.93 -5.81 8.00
N ALA A 201 -6.73 -6.27 7.63
CA ALA A 201 -5.51 -5.98 8.38
C ALA A 201 -5.18 -4.48 8.39
N TRP A 202 -5.38 -3.78 7.27
CA TRP A 202 -5.21 -2.34 7.19
C TRP A 202 -6.20 -1.60 8.10
N LEU A 203 -7.48 -1.98 8.07
CA LEU A 203 -8.53 -1.39 8.91
C LEU A 203 -8.26 -1.60 10.41
N GLU A 204 -7.81 -2.79 10.80
CA GLU A 204 -7.42 -3.06 12.19
C GLU A 204 -6.24 -2.18 12.63
N LEU A 205 -5.20 -2.08 11.78
CA LEU A 205 -4.04 -1.23 12.06
C LEU A 205 -4.46 0.24 12.19
N PHE A 206 -5.30 0.72 11.28
CA PHE A 206 -5.82 2.09 11.28
C PHE A 206 -6.64 2.38 12.54
N LYS A 207 -7.56 1.49 12.93
CA LYS A 207 -8.41 1.64 14.12
C LYS A 207 -7.59 1.66 15.42
N LYS A 208 -6.65 0.74 15.60
CA LYS A 208 -5.80 0.67 16.81
C LYS A 208 -5.02 1.96 17.08
N ASN A 209 -4.67 2.70 16.04
CA ASN A 209 -3.84 3.90 16.14
C ASN A 209 -4.63 5.21 16.06
N ASN A 210 -5.92 5.15 15.76
CA ASN A 210 -6.82 6.29 15.69
C ASN A 210 -7.99 6.07 16.69
N CYS A 211 -7.69 6.10 18.00
CA CYS A 211 -8.62 5.80 19.08
C CYS A 211 -9.94 6.59 19.06
N CYS A 212 -10.00 7.72 18.35
CA CYS A 212 -11.24 8.47 18.11
C CYS A 212 -12.24 7.75 17.17
N LEU A 213 -11.90 6.58 16.63
CA LEU A 213 -12.78 5.75 15.79
C LEU A 213 -13.38 4.56 16.56
N VAL A 214 -13.06 4.40 17.86
CA VAL A 214 -13.39 3.19 18.62
C VAL A 214 -14.74 3.26 19.37
N ASP A 215 -15.34 4.44 19.48
CA ASP A 215 -16.60 4.57 20.19
C ASP A 215 -17.78 4.59 19.22
N TYR A 216 -18.20 3.41 18.77
CA TYR A 216 -19.61 3.08 18.37
C TYR A 216 -19.59 1.72 17.65
N ALA A 217 -19.64 0.64 18.43
CA ALA A 217 -20.09 -0.67 17.97
C ALA A 217 -21.49 -0.88 18.54
#